data_b2bcdb72ef3f96bb351b8c2224cd7195
#
_entry.id   b2bcdb72ef3f96bb351b8c2224cd7195
#
_cell.length_a   1.000
_cell.length_b   1.000
_cell.length_c   1.000
_cell.angle_alpha   90.00
_cell.angle_beta   90.00
_cell.angle_gamma   90.00
#
_symmetry.space_group_name_H-M   'P 1'
#
loop_
_entity.id
_entity.type
_entity.pdbx_description
1 polymer ?
#
loop_
_entity_poly.entity_id
_entity_poly.type
_entity_poly.pdbx_seq_one_letter_code
_entity_poly.pdbx_strand_id
1 'polypeptide(L)'
;MKDAMTENDRLQRIAADQPPFAQTLGIRVVSARADRVEAELPVTPALANRNGVLHGGALMALADNMGGTATFLNLGPDQGTTTIESKTNFFRPVTLGDTARAVTVPLHRGRRTM
;
A
#
# COMPACT_ATOMS: atom_id res chain seq x y z
N MET A 1 -1.08 25.77 -23.60
CA MET A 1 -0.18 24.60 -23.68
C MET A 1 -0.30 23.80 -22.41
N LYS A 2 -0.42 22.50 -22.53
CA LYS A 2 -0.43 21.63 -21.36
C LYS A 2 0.98 21.41 -20.85
N ASP A 3 1.14 21.47 -19.54
CA ASP A 3 2.37 21.04 -18.92
C ASP A 3 2.53 19.52 -19.05
N ALA A 4 3.74 19.08 -19.28
CA ALA A 4 4.04 17.66 -19.30
C ALA A 4 3.89 17.07 -17.90
N MET A 5 3.30 15.88 -17.82
CA MET A 5 3.20 15.15 -16.56
C MET A 5 4.60 14.71 -16.11
N THR A 6 4.93 14.99 -14.86
CA THR A 6 6.19 14.52 -14.29
C THR A 6 6.13 13.02 -14.04
N GLU A 7 7.29 12.38 -13.88
CA GLU A 7 7.37 10.97 -13.50
C GLU A 7 6.65 10.72 -12.18
N ASN A 8 6.82 11.60 -11.20
CA ASN A 8 6.11 11.47 -9.92
C ASN A 8 4.60 11.58 -10.08
N ASP A 9 4.11 12.48 -10.93
CA ASP A 9 2.68 12.59 -11.20
C ASP A 9 2.14 11.30 -11.82
N ARG A 10 2.89 10.69 -12.70
CA ARG A 10 2.51 9.43 -13.34
C ARG A 10 2.42 8.31 -12.29
N LEU A 11 3.42 8.20 -11.42
CA LEU A 11 3.42 7.19 -10.37
C LEU A 11 2.28 7.41 -9.37
N GLN A 12 1.97 8.66 -9.04
CA GLN A 12 0.84 9.00 -8.17
C GLN A 12 -0.48 8.51 -8.79
N ARG A 13 -0.68 8.72 -10.07
CA ARG A 13 -1.88 8.26 -10.78
C ARG A 13 -2.01 6.74 -10.76
N ILE A 14 -0.91 6.04 -11.07
CA ILE A 14 -0.89 4.58 -11.08
C ILE A 14 -1.22 4.05 -9.69
N ALA A 15 -0.59 4.63 -8.66
CA ALA A 15 -0.80 4.19 -7.29
C ALA A 15 -2.20 4.51 -6.77
N ALA A 16 -2.84 5.56 -7.28
CA ALA A 16 -4.19 5.90 -6.88
C ALA A 16 -5.23 4.92 -7.43
N ASP A 17 -4.91 4.20 -8.50
CA ASP A 17 -5.79 3.19 -9.09
C ASP A 17 -5.58 1.85 -8.39
N GLN A 18 -6.18 1.72 -7.21
CA GLN A 18 -6.03 0.55 -6.38
C GLN A 18 -6.98 -0.58 -6.77
N PRO A 19 -6.58 -1.85 -6.55
CA PRO A 19 -7.45 -2.98 -6.86
C PRO A 19 -8.71 -3.02 -5.99
N PRO A 20 -9.75 -3.75 -6.40
CA PRO A 20 -11.02 -3.78 -5.70
C PRO A 20 -10.93 -4.11 -4.22
N PHE A 21 -10.06 -5.04 -3.84
CA PHE A 21 -9.92 -5.41 -2.44
C PHE A 21 -9.39 -4.24 -1.60
N ALA A 22 -8.41 -3.52 -2.12
CA ALA A 22 -7.89 -2.34 -1.43
C ALA A 22 -8.95 -1.25 -1.31
N GLN A 23 -9.78 -1.08 -2.33
CA GLN A 23 -10.90 -0.14 -2.29
C GLN A 23 -11.92 -0.55 -1.23
N THR A 24 -12.22 -1.84 -1.14
CA THR A 24 -13.13 -2.37 -0.12
C THR A 24 -12.62 -2.10 1.29
N LEU A 25 -11.31 -2.23 1.50
CA LEU A 25 -10.70 -1.92 2.79
C LEU A 25 -10.68 -0.43 3.11
N GLY A 26 -10.68 0.41 2.08
CA GLY A 26 -10.58 1.85 2.25
C GLY A 26 -9.15 2.36 2.26
N ILE A 27 -8.22 1.63 1.66
CA ILE A 27 -6.81 2.05 1.55
C ILE A 27 -6.72 3.28 0.64
N ARG A 28 -6.03 4.31 1.10
CA ARG A 28 -5.79 5.53 0.33
C ARG A 28 -4.30 5.77 0.19
N VAL A 29 -3.82 5.83 -1.05
CA VAL A 29 -2.43 6.19 -1.31
C VAL A 29 -2.30 7.71 -1.20
N VAL A 30 -1.38 8.14 -0.35
CA VAL A 30 -1.14 9.55 -0.08
C VAL A 30 -0.01 10.09 -0.93
N SER A 31 1.04 9.29 -1.12
CA SER A 31 2.21 9.70 -1.88
C SER A 31 2.85 8.46 -2.50
N ALA A 32 3.28 8.57 -3.76
CA ALA A 32 3.87 7.45 -4.48
C ALA A 32 5.07 7.89 -5.29
N ARG A 33 6.21 7.30 -4.96
CA ARG A 33 7.47 7.45 -5.67
C ARG A 33 8.07 6.06 -5.84
N ALA A 34 9.02 5.93 -6.76
CA ALA A 34 9.65 4.63 -7.01
C ALA A 34 10.32 4.05 -5.76
N ASP A 35 10.84 4.89 -4.88
CA ASP A 35 11.57 4.50 -3.69
C ASP A 35 10.78 4.63 -2.39
N ARG A 36 9.53 5.12 -2.44
CA ARG A 36 8.75 5.31 -1.22
C ARG A 36 7.28 5.52 -1.56
N VAL A 37 6.42 4.71 -0.96
CA VAL A 37 4.97 4.85 -1.10
C VAL A 37 4.37 5.01 0.28
N GLU A 38 3.48 5.97 0.44
CA GLU A 38 2.77 6.21 1.69
C GLU A 38 1.27 6.06 1.47
N ALA A 39 0.61 5.43 2.42
CA ALA A 39 -0.83 5.22 2.37
C ALA A 39 -1.44 5.32 3.76
N GLU A 40 -2.75 5.45 3.79
CA GLU A 40 -3.54 5.52 5.01
C GLU A 40 -4.70 4.53 4.92
N LEU A 41 -5.03 3.96 6.07
CA LEU A 41 -6.19 3.10 6.23
C LEU A 41 -6.97 3.54 7.47
N PRO A 42 -8.08 4.25 7.30
CA PRO A 42 -8.95 4.58 8.44
C PRO A 42 -9.52 3.31 9.05
N VAL A 43 -9.49 3.23 10.38
CA VAL A 43 -10.03 2.08 11.09
C VAL A 43 -11.53 2.27 11.28
N THR A 44 -12.30 1.58 10.45
CA THR A 44 -13.76 1.59 10.50
C THR A 44 -14.28 0.38 11.28
N PRO A 45 -15.57 0.38 11.69
CA PRO A 45 -16.13 -0.79 12.37
C PRO A 45 -15.98 -2.10 11.60
N ALA A 46 -16.06 -2.05 10.25
CA ALA A 46 -15.93 -3.24 9.42
C ALA A 46 -14.52 -3.84 9.45
N LEU A 47 -13.52 -3.06 9.82
CA LEU A 47 -12.12 -3.50 9.87
C LEU A 47 -11.65 -3.79 11.30
N ALA A 48 -12.50 -3.60 12.27
CA ALA A 48 -12.14 -3.77 13.67
C ALA A 48 -12.32 -5.21 14.13
N ASN A 49 -11.48 -5.63 15.05
CA ASN A 49 -11.68 -6.87 15.77
C ASN A 49 -12.62 -6.63 16.97
N ARG A 50 -12.83 -7.67 17.80
CA ARG A 50 -13.72 -7.59 18.97
C ARG A 50 -13.31 -6.53 19.98
N ASN A 51 -12.03 -6.19 20.05
CA ASN A 51 -11.49 -5.25 21.02
C ASN A 51 -11.54 -3.79 20.55
N GLY A 52 -12.15 -3.53 19.40
CA GLY A 52 -12.24 -2.16 18.89
C GLY A 52 -10.95 -1.61 18.33
N VAL A 53 -10.05 -2.48 17.87
CA VAL A 53 -8.81 -2.08 17.20
C VAL A 53 -8.76 -2.72 15.83
N LEU A 54 -7.92 -2.17 14.96
CA LEU A 54 -7.75 -2.69 13.61
C LEU A 54 -7.43 -4.19 13.65
N HIS A 55 -8.21 -4.99 12.91
CA HIS A 55 -7.98 -6.42 12.82
C HIS A 55 -6.58 -6.68 12.22
N GLY A 56 -5.85 -7.62 12.81
CA GLY A 56 -4.52 -7.98 12.32
C GLY A 56 -4.49 -8.39 10.85
N GLY A 57 -5.54 -9.10 10.41
CA GLY A 57 -5.69 -9.46 9.00
C GLY A 57 -5.81 -8.24 8.09
N ALA A 58 -6.49 -7.19 8.52
CA ALA A 58 -6.60 -5.95 7.77
C ALA A 58 -5.25 -5.23 7.70
N LEU A 59 -4.49 -5.26 8.80
CA LEU A 59 -3.15 -4.69 8.81
C LEU A 59 -2.20 -5.44 7.87
N MET A 60 -2.27 -6.77 7.86
CA MET A 60 -1.49 -7.59 6.93
C MET A 60 -1.90 -7.32 5.48
N ALA A 61 -3.19 -7.15 5.22
CA ALA A 61 -3.68 -6.80 3.89
C ALA A 61 -3.16 -5.44 3.44
N LEU A 62 -3.13 -4.46 4.35
CA LEU A 62 -2.53 -3.15 4.06
C LEU A 62 -1.06 -3.30 3.69
N ALA A 63 -0.31 -4.03 4.49
CA ALA A 63 1.12 -4.24 4.26
C ALA A 63 1.38 -4.95 2.92
N ASP A 64 0.65 -6.02 2.63
CA ASP A 64 0.81 -6.75 1.38
C ASP A 64 0.41 -5.90 0.17
N ASN A 65 -0.71 -5.21 0.27
CA ASN A 65 -1.18 -4.35 -0.81
C ASN A 65 -0.19 -3.23 -1.11
N MET A 66 0.39 -2.64 -0.07
CA MET A 66 1.36 -1.57 -0.26
C MET A 66 2.69 -2.09 -0.79
N GLY A 67 3.10 -3.28 -0.38
CA GLY A 67 4.27 -3.94 -0.97
C GLY A 67 4.06 -4.22 -2.46
N GLY A 68 2.89 -4.71 -2.83
CA GLY A 68 2.51 -4.93 -4.22
C GLY A 68 2.47 -3.64 -5.04
N THR A 69 1.86 -2.60 -4.49
CA THR A 69 1.80 -1.29 -5.15
C THR A 69 3.20 -0.73 -5.38
N ALA A 70 4.03 -0.73 -4.35
CA ALA A 70 5.39 -0.22 -4.45
C ALA A 70 6.23 -0.99 -5.46
N THR A 71 6.10 -2.32 -5.49
CA THR A 71 6.77 -3.15 -6.47
C THR A 71 6.29 -2.82 -7.88
N PHE A 72 4.97 -2.71 -8.06
CA PHE A 72 4.38 -2.41 -9.35
C PHE A 72 4.92 -1.11 -9.95
N LEU A 73 5.17 -0.09 -9.12
CA LEU A 73 5.71 1.18 -9.58
C LEU A 73 7.15 1.07 -10.10
N ASN A 74 7.82 -0.04 -9.83
CA ASN A 74 9.19 -0.29 -10.27
C ASN A 74 9.28 -1.30 -11.42
N LEU A 75 8.14 -1.75 -11.94
CA LEU A 75 8.11 -2.72 -13.03
C LEU A 75 8.16 -2.04 -14.39
N GLY A 76 8.69 -2.79 -15.37
CA GLY A 76 8.59 -2.40 -16.77
C GLY A 76 7.20 -2.70 -17.31
N PRO A 77 6.91 -2.27 -18.56
CA PRO A 77 5.55 -2.32 -19.12
C PRO A 77 5.00 -3.73 -19.30
N ASP A 78 5.87 -4.74 -19.47
CA ASP A 78 5.44 -6.11 -19.70
C ASP A 78 5.70 -7.03 -18.53
N GLN A 79 5.95 -6.46 -17.35
CA GLN A 79 6.24 -7.23 -16.14
C GLN A 79 5.05 -7.26 -15.21
N GLY A 80 4.87 -8.40 -14.55
CA GLY A 80 3.91 -8.55 -13.47
C GLY A 80 4.62 -8.90 -12.19
N THR A 81 3.88 -8.92 -11.09
CA THR A 81 4.43 -9.28 -9.79
C THR A 81 3.42 -10.08 -8.99
N THR A 82 3.93 -10.88 -8.08
CA THR A 82 3.12 -11.56 -7.07
C THR A 82 3.94 -11.69 -5.79
N THR A 83 3.26 -11.68 -4.67
CA THR A 83 3.93 -11.82 -3.37
C THR A 83 4.43 -13.25 -3.20
N ILE A 84 5.70 -13.38 -2.81
CA ILE A 84 6.29 -14.67 -2.45
C ILE A 84 6.12 -14.90 -0.96
N GLU A 85 6.39 -13.89 -0.17
CA GLU A 85 6.33 -13.99 1.29
C GLU A 85 5.99 -12.63 1.88
N SER A 86 5.18 -12.65 2.93
CA SER A 86 4.87 -11.46 3.71
C SER A 86 4.91 -11.83 5.18
N LYS A 87 5.66 -11.06 5.96
CA LYS A 87 5.80 -11.28 7.40
C LYS A 87 5.48 -9.98 8.13
N THR A 88 4.70 -10.08 9.19
CA THR A 88 4.29 -8.91 9.96
C THR A 88 4.60 -9.09 11.43
N ASN A 89 5.14 -8.06 12.06
CA ASN A 89 5.27 -7.96 13.49
C ASN A 89 4.32 -6.89 13.99
N PHE A 90 3.48 -7.25 14.97
CA PHE A 90 2.46 -6.36 15.51
C PHE A 90 2.97 -5.79 16.84
N PHE A 91 3.27 -4.50 16.86
CA PHE A 91 3.83 -3.87 18.05
C PHE A 91 2.83 -2.99 18.80
N ARG A 92 1.79 -2.53 18.11
CA ARG A 92 0.90 -1.54 18.69
C ARG A 92 -0.48 -1.61 18.03
N PRO A 93 -1.57 -1.49 18.80
CA PRO A 93 -2.91 -1.44 18.21
C PRO A 93 -3.19 -0.08 17.56
N VAL A 94 -4.08 -0.09 16.57
CA VAL A 94 -4.66 1.13 15.99
C VAL A 94 -6.13 1.11 16.32
N THR A 95 -6.58 2.10 17.07
CA THR A 95 -7.92 2.12 17.63
C THR A 95 -8.96 2.52 16.59
N LEU A 96 -10.18 1.98 16.74
CA LEU A 96 -11.33 2.39 15.94
C LEU A 96 -11.46 3.92 15.94
N GLY A 97 -11.61 4.51 14.77
CA GLY A 97 -11.66 5.95 14.59
C GLY A 97 -10.30 6.59 14.28
N ASP A 98 -9.21 5.89 14.56
CA ASP A 98 -7.88 6.35 14.16
C ASP A 98 -7.55 5.87 12.76
N THR A 99 -6.38 6.23 12.27
CA THR A 99 -5.91 5.88 10.93
C THR A 99 -4.56 5.19 11.01
N ALA A 100 -4.46 4.02 10.39
CA ALA A 100 -3.18 3.35 10.22
C ALA A 100 -2.44 4.01 9.06
N ARG A 101 -1.17 4.32 9.27
CA ARG A 101 -0.31 4.89 8.23
C ARG A 101 0.72 3.86 7.81
N ALA A 102 0.89 3.71 6.50
CA ALA A 102 1.85 2.79 5.92
C ALA A 102 2.90 3.58 5.16
N VAL A 103 4.15 3.23 5.40
CA VAL A 103 5.29 3.73 4.62
C VAL A 103 6.02 2.52 4.09
N THR A 104 6.18 2.46 2.78
CA THR A 104 6.78 1.32 2.10
C THR A 104 8.01 1.76 1.34
N VAL A 105 9.13 1.14 1.62
CA VAL A 105 10.41 1.41 0.94
C VAL A 105 11.01 0.10 0.48
N PRO A 106 11.70 0.07 -0.68
CA PRO A 106 12.37 -1.13 -1.12
C PRO A 106 13.64 -1.36 -0.33
N LEU A 107 13.89 -2.60 0.05
CA LEU A 107 15.19 -3.02 0.61
C LEU A 107 16.11 -3.52 -0.50
N HIS A 108 15.53 -4.00 -1.60
CA HIS A 108 16.25 -4.54 -2.74
C HIS A 108 15.37 -4.40 -3.98
N ARG A 109 15.93 -3.95 -5.07
CA ARG A 109 15.25 -3.86 -6.37
C ARG A 109 16.03 -4.67 -7.39
N GLY A 110 15.64 -5.92 -7.57
CA GLY A 110 16.27 -6.84 -8.50
C GLY A 110 15.40 -7.08 -9.73
N ARG A 111 15.91 -7.83 -10.68
CA ARG A 111 15.17 -8.18 -11.90
C ARG A 111 14.08 -9.20 -11.67
N ARG A 112 14.27 -10.10 -10.70
CA ARG A 112 13.36 -11.21 -10.43
C ARG A 112 12.70 -11.11 -9.06
N THR A 113 13.35 -10.46 -8.12
CA THR A 113 12.83 -10.29 -6.76
C THR A 113 13.03 -8.86 -6.29
N MET A 114 12.14 -8.45 -5.41
CA MET A 114 12.18 -7.13 -4.82
C MET A 114 11.63 -7.19 -3.39
#